data_33002fcc998e3fb96cd7797c3a4968ab
#
_entry.id   33002fcc998e3fb96cd7797c3a4968ab
#
_cell.length_a   1.000
_cell.length_b   1.000
_cell.length_c   1.000
_cell.angle_alpha   90.00
_cell.angle_beta   90.00
_cell.angle_gamma   90.00
#
_symmetry.space_group_name_H-M   'P 1'
#
loop_
_entity.id
_entity.type
_entity.pdbx_description
1 polymer ?
#
loop_
_entity_poly.entity_id
_entity_poly.type
_entity_poly.pdbx_seq_one_letter_code
_entity_poly.pdbx_strand_id
1 'polypeptide(L)'
;MAKETWKAGNMVYPLPAVMVSAADQEGNQNIITVAWTGTVCTNPAMLYISVRPERYTYHMIKETGEFVVNLTTKDLIYATDWCGVKSGRDVDKWREMKLTPEKAEKLAYAPMIKESPVNIECKVTEIKELGSHHMFLAEVQAVHVDQAYMTETGKFELNKTGLVAYSHG
;
A
#
# COMPACT_ATOMS: atom_id res chain seq x y z
N MET A 1 -24.83 -28.41 7.82
CA MET A 1 -23.57 -27.97 8.45
C MET A 1 -23.92 -27.14 9.67
N ALA A 2 -23.41 -27.51 10.84
CA ALA A 2 -23.54 -26.71 12.06
C ALA A 2 -22.50 -25.55 12.02
N LYS A 3 -22.89 -24.38 12.53
CA LYS A 3 -22.01 -23.21 12.68
C LYS A 3 -21.92 -22.85 14.15
N GLU A 4 -20.73 -22.45 14.57
CA GLU A 4 -20.53 -21.89 15.90
C GLU A 4 -20.53 -20.37 15.84
N THR A 5 -21.07 -19.73 16.88
CA THR A 5 -21.05 -18.26 17.01
C THR A 5 -19.80 -17.83 17.76
N TRP A 6 -18.96 -17.05 17.14
CA TRP A 6 -17.78 -16.44 17.75
C TRP A 6 -18.06 -15.00 18.18
N LYS A 7 -17.27 -14.49 19.09
CA LYS A 7 -17.28 -13.06 19.40
C LYS A 7 -16.92 -12.22 18.17
N ALA A 8 -17.38 -10.97 18.16
CA ALA A 8 -17.05 -10.02 17.07
C ALA A 8 -15.54 -9.87 16.87
N GLY A 9 -15.11 -9.97 15.62
CA GLY A 9 -13.70 -9.90 15.22
C GLY A 9 -13.55 -9.71 13.72
N ASN A 10 -12.32 -9.48 13.28
CA ASN A 10 -11.98 -9.29 11.87
C ASN A 10 -11.88 -10.65 11.17
N MET A 11 -12.66 -10.87 10.13
CA MET A 11 -12.73 -12.15 9.43
C MET A 11 -12.89 -12.02 7.91
N VAL A 12 -12.69 -10.81 7.37
CA VAL A 12 -12.71 -10.61 5.92
C VAL A 12 -11.34 -10.97 5.36
N TYR A 13 -11.16 -12.21 4.95
CA TYR A 13 -9.93 -12.76 4.37
C TYR A 13 -10.25 -13.58 3.11
N PRO A 14 -9.33 -13.72 2.14
CA PRO A 14 -7.98 -13.14 2.13
C PRO A 14 -8.00 -11.64 1.83
N LEU A 15 -6.94 -10.94 2.26
CA LEU A 15 -6.73 -9.52 2.03
C LEU A 15 -5.49 -9.29 1.15
N PRO A 16 -5.41 -8.21 0.37
CA PRO A 16 -4.14 -7.78 -0.17
C PRO A 16 -3.23 -7.34 0.99
N ALA A 17 -1.96 -7.76 0.97
CA ALA A 17 -0.93 -7.15 1.79
C ALA A 17 -0.07 -6.30 0.87
N VAL A 18 -0.04 -5.00 1.09
CA VAL A 18 0.64 -4.05 0.20
C VAL A 18 1.71 -3.25 0.95
N MET A 19 2.72 -2.80 0.24
CA MET A 19 3.64 -1.80 0.75
C MET A 19 3.13 -0.41 0.35
N VAL A 20 2.89 0.44 1.35
CA VAL A 20 2.51 1.84 1.12
C VAL A 20 3.74 2.71 1.34
N SER A 21 4.13 3.43 0.32
CA SER A 21 5.23 4.40 0.37
C SER A 21 4.69 5.83 0.46
N ALA A 22 5.33 6.63 1.28
CA ALA A 22 5.01 8.03 1.49
C ALA A 22 6.28 8.84 1.80
N ALA A 23 6.16 10.15 1.71
CA ALA A 23 7.20 11.09 2.12
C ALA A 23 6.58 12.28 2.84
N ASP A 24 7.39 12.97 3.65
CA ASP A 24 7.05 14.29 4.18
C ASP A 24 7.49 15.42 3.21
N GLN A 25 7.20 16.65 3.58
CA GLN A 25 7.57 17.82 2.75
C GLN A 25 9.08 18.09 2.75
N GLU A 26 9.83 17.53 3.70
CA GLU A 26 11.29 17.65 3.78
C GLU A 26 12.02 16.62 2.92
N GLY A 27 11.28 15.64 2.37
CA GLY A 27 11.82 14.60 1.51
C GLY A 27 12.22 13.32 2.24
N ASN A 28 11.91 13.19 3.54
CA ASN A 28 12.08 11.92 4.24
C ASN A 28 11.03 10.91 3.74
N GLN A 29 11.48 9.72 3.37
CA GLN A 29 10.63 8.69 2.77
C GLN A 29 10.52 7.47 3.68
N ASN A 30 9.36 6.85 3.68
CA ASN A 30 9.17 5.60 4.42
C ASN A 30 8.21 4.64 3.71
N ILE A 31 8.27 3.38 4.13
CA ILE A 31 7.40 2.30 3.67
C ILE A 31 6.69 1.70 4.89
N ILE A 32 5.38 1.49 4.78
CA ILE A 32 4.58 0.75 5.75
C ILE A 32 3.81 -0.36 5.06
N THR A 33 3.72 -1.51 5.70
CA THR A 33 2.88 -2.61 5.23
C THR A 33 1.47 -2.45 5.73
N VAL A 34 0.50 -2.54 4.81
CA VAL A 34 -0.91 -2.37 5.08
C VAL A 34 -1.69 -3.56 4.52
N ALA A 35 -2.52 -4.18 5.36
CA ALA A 35 -3.50 -5.17 4.95
C ALA A 35 -4.94 -4.63 5.03
N TRP A 36 -5.18 -3.58 5.81
CA TRP A 36 -6.46 -2.88 5.85
C TRP A 36 -6.55 -1.89 4.69
N THR A 37 -6.83 -2.41 3.49
CA THR A 37 -6.92 -1.65 2.24
C THR A 37 -7.91 -2.31 1.29
N GLY A 38 -8.50 -1.52 0.40
CA GLY A 38 -9.42 -2.01 -0.61
C GLY A 38 -9.98 -0.89 -1.49
N THR A 39 -10.58 -1.29 -2.60
CA THR A 39 -11.30 -0.41 -3.51
C THR A 39 -12.64 -0.02 -2.90
N VAL A 40 -13.04 1.25 -2.99
CA VAL A 40 -14.31 1.75 -2.46
C VAL A 40 -15.23 2.38 -3.51
N CYS A 41 -14.68 2.84 -4.63
CA CYS A 41 -15.45 3.48 -5.69
C CYS A 41 -14.81 3.23 -7.05
N THR A 42 -15.64 3.09 -8.10
CA THR A 42 -15.18 2.84 -9.46
C THR A 42 -15.05 4.15 -10.25
N ASN A 43 -15.96 5.08 -10.05
CA ASN A 43 -15.95 6.36 -10.72
C ASN A 43 -16.39 7.49 -9.76
N PRO A 44 -15.47 8.34 -9.30
CA PRO A 44 -14.03 8.26 -9.55
C PRO A 44 -13.40 6.99 -8.96
N ALA A 45 -12.24 6.58 -9.49
CA ALA A 45 -11.50 5.44 -8.94
C ALA A 45 -10.95 5.80 -7.56
N MET A 46 -11.37 5.08 -6.53
CA MET A 46 -10.98 5.35 -5.15
C MET A 46 -10.65 4.07 -4.39
N LEU A 47 -9.72 4.20 -3.48
CA LEU A 47 -9.35 3.16 -2.52
C LEU A 47 -9.17 3.75 -1.12
N TYR A 48 -9.03 2.90 -0.13
CA TYR A 48 -8.67 3.30 1.23
C TYR A 48 -7.46 2.53 1.73
N ILE A 49 -6.79 3.12 2.69
CA ILE A 49 -5.86 2.46 3.61
C ILE A 49 -6.24 2.85 5.03
N SER A 50 -6.13 1.92 5.99
CA SER A 50 -6.29 2.23 7.40
C SER A 50 -4.96 2.08 8.12
N VAL A 51 -4.51 3.14 8.77
CA VAL A 51 -3.20 3.24 9.43
C VAL A 51 -3.39 3.68 10.88
N ARG A 52 -2.62 3.08 11.79
CA ARG A 52 -2.61 3.51 13.19
C ARG A 52 -1.88 4.85 13.34
N PRO A 53 -2.41 5.81 14.11
CA PRO A 53 -1.81 7.15 14.27
C PRO A 53 -0.37 7.14 14.80
N GLU A 54 0.01 6.14 15.59
CA GLU A 54 1.36 6.00 16.14
C GLU A 54 2.41 5.53 15.12
N ARG A 55 2.00 5.07 13.93
CA ARG A 55 2.93 4.64 12.89
C ARG A 55 3.65 5.83 12.27
N TYR A 56 4.93 5.67 12.00
CA TYR A 56 5.78 6.74 11.46
C TYR A 56 5.25 7.34 10.15
N THR A 57 4.77 6.50 9.22
CA THR A 57 4.23 6.91 7.92
C THR A 57 2.90 7.69 8.04
N TYR A 58 2.16 7.53 9.14
CA TYR A 58 0.87 8.21 9.34
C TYR A 58 0.98 9.72 9.17
N HIS A 59 1.97 10.33 9.82
CA HIS A 59 2.16 11.79 9.78
C HIS A 59 2.59 12.27 8.39
N MET A 60 3.41 11.51 7.68
CA MET A 60 3.82 11.82 6.31
C MET A 60 2.61 11.90 5.37
N ILE A 61 1.73 10.90 5.43
CA ILE A 61 0.50 10.87 4.60
C ILE A 61 -0.45 11.99 5.01
N LYS A 62 -0.60 12.26 6.30
CA LYS A 62 -1.47 13.34 6.80
C LYS A 62 -0.98 14.72 6.38
N GLU A 63 0.32 14.93 6.35
CA GLU A 63 0.97 16.19 5.99
C GLU A 63 0.88 16.48 4.50
N THR A 64 1.23 15.50 3.66
CA THR A 64 1.30 15.70 2.20
C THR A 64 0.01 15.38 1.47
N GLY A 65 -0.87 14.58 2.09
CA GLY A 65 -2.07 14.06 1.43
C GLY A 65 -1.76 13.05 0.32
N GLU A 66 -0.57 12.47 0.30
CA GLU A 66 -0.11 11.60 -0.77
C GLU A 66 0.43 10.27 -0.25
N PHE A 67 0.17 9.21 -1.01
CA PHE A 67 0.82 7.91 -0.83
C PHE A 67 0.75 7.09 -2.12
N VAL A 68 1.61 6.08 -2.21
CA VAL A 68 1.56 5.08 -3.28
C VAL A 68 1.31 3.70 -2.70
N VAL A 69 0.35 2.99 -3.27
CA VAL A 69 0.13 1.56 -2.98
C VAL A 69 0.95 0.74 -3.97
N ASN A 70 1.87 -0.07 -3.45
CA ASN A 70 2.73 -0.95 -4.24
C ASN A 70 2.34 -2.39 -3.96
N LEU A 71 1.89 -3.12 -5.01
CA LEU A 71 1.41 -4.48 -4.85
C LEU A 71 2.56 -5.45 -4.55
N THR A 72 2.30 -6.38 -3.66
CA THR A 72 3.28 -7.38 -3.19
C THR A 72 3.24 -8.63 -4.05
N THR A 73 4.39 -9.01 -4.59
CA THR A 73 4.60 -10.31 -5.27
C THR A 73 5.29 -11.31 -4.34
N LYS A 74 5.41 -12.56 -4.77
CA LYS A 74 6.17 -13.60 -4.07
C LYS A 74 7.58 -13.16 -3.70
N ASP A 75 8.25 -12.45 -4.61
CA ASP A 75 9.63 -12.01 -4.42
C ASP A 75 9.75 -10.85 -3.42
N LEU A 76 8.66 -10.13 -3.18
CA LEU A 76 8.58 -9.02 -2.24
C LEU A 76 8.01 -9.41 -0.86
N ILE A 77 7.63 -10.68 -0.64
CA ILE A 77 7.02 -11.12 0.64
C ILE A 77 7.88 -10.75 1.84
N TYR A 78 9.17 -11.08 1.79
CA TYR A 78 10.08 -10.79 2.89
C TYR A 78 10.17 -9.29 3.19
N ALA A 79 10.34 -8.46 2.16
CA ALA A 79 10.39 -7.01 2.32
C ALA A 79 9.07 -6.45 2.87
N THR A 80 7.94 -6.97 2.39
CA THR A 80 6.60 -6.57 2.86
C THR A 80 6.41 -6.89 4.34
N ASP A 81 6.73 -8.12 4.77
CA ASP A 81 6.63 -8.51 6.18
C ASP A 81 7.56 -7.65 7.06
N TRP A 82 8.82 -7.55 6.67
CA TRP A 82 9.82 -6.79 7.41
C TRP A 82 9.46 -5.29 7.56
N CYS A 83 8.96 -4.67 6.50
CA CYS A 83 8.48 -3.27 6.52
C CYS A 83 7.27 -3.07 7.45
N GLY A 84 6.48 -4.11 7.71
CA GLY A 84 5.37 -4.08 8.65
C GLY A 84 5.80 -4.17 10.12
N VAL A 85 6.91 -4.86 10.39
CA VAL A 85 7.43 -5.12 11.74
C VAL A 85 8.35 -4.00 12.22
N LYS A 86 9.23 -3.48 11.36
CA LYS A 86 10.21 -2.45 11.72
C LYS A 86 9.64 -1.04 11.59
N SER A 87 10.15 -0.12 12.44
CA SER A 87 9.80 1.30 12.36
C SER A 87 10.79 2.08 11.50
N GLY A 88 10.27 2.97 10.65
CA GLY A 88 11.11 3.92 9.90
C GLY A 88 11.79 4.99 10.76
N ARG A 89 11.45 5.07 12.07
CA ARG A 89 12.19 5.89 13.04
C ARG A 89 13.55 5.32 13.38
N ASP A 90 13.68 3.98 13.28
CA ASP A 90 14.86 3.25 13.75
C ASP A 90 15.73 2.77 12.60
N VAL A 91 15.15 2.57 11.41
CA VAL A 91 15.82 1.95 10.27
C VAL A 91 15.43 2.60 8.95
N ASP A 92 16.34 2.63 8.01
CA ASP A 92 16.09 2.96 6.61
C ASP A 92 15.59 1.71 5.87
N LYS A 93 14.28 1.62 5.67
CA LYS A 93 13.65 0.45 5.04
C LYS A 93 14.01 0.28 3.57
N TRP A 94 14.27 1.37 2.87
CA TRP A 94 14.69 1.35 1.47
C TRP A 94 16.04 0.63 1.34
N ARG A 95 17.00 1.05 2.15
CA ARG A 95 18.34 0.48 2.16
C ARG A 95 18.33 -0.96 2.66
N GLU A 96 17.70 -1.24 3.80
CA GLU A 96 17.74 -2.57 4.42
C GLU A 96 17.07 -3.65 3.53
N MET A 97 15.98 -3.28 2.85
CA MET A 97 15.26 -4.20 1.96
C MET A 97 15.72 -4.11 0.50
N LYS A 98 16.72 -3.27 0.20
CA LYS A 98 17.25 -3.06 -1.16
C LYS A 98 16.14 -2.67 -2.14
N LEU A 99 15.21 -1.84 -1.69
CA LEU A 99 14.14 -1.29 -2.51
C LEU A 99 14.57 0.06 -3.08
N THR A 100 14.15 0.34 -4.31
CA THR A 100 14.51 1.55 -5.03
C THR A 100 13.33 2.50 -5.09
N PRO A 101 13.43 3.72 -4.49
CA PRO A 101 12.40 4.73 -4.66
C PRO A 101 12.44 5.27 -6.09
N GLU A 102 11.29 5.32 -6.75
CA GLU A 102 11.11 5.87 -8.07
C GLU A 102 10.12 7.03 -8.01
N LYS A 103 10.41 8.10 -8.77
CA LYS A 103 9.54 9.28 -8.76
C LYS A 103 8.17 8.96 -9.33
N ALA A 104 7.13 9.33 -8.61
CA ALA A 104 5.76 9.29 -9.08
C ALA A 104 5.50 10.32 -10.19
N GLU A 105 4.52 10.08 -11.03
CA GLU A 105 4.17 10.98 -12.14
C GLU A 105 3.23 12.12 -11.69
N LYS A 106 2.23 11.79 -10.88
CA LYS A 106 1.14 12.70 -10.48
C LYS A 106 1.27 13.22 -9.05
N LEU A 107 2.21 12.68 -8.27
CA LEU A 107 2.46 13.09 -6.88
C LEU A 107 3.73 13.91 -6.78
N ALA A 108 3.76 14.83 -5.81
CA ALA A 108 4.91 15.69 -5.57
C ALA A 108 5.93 15.06 -4.62
N TYR A 109 5.47 14.25 -3.66
CA TYR A 109 6.26 13.77 -2.54
C TYR A 109 6.42 12.25 -2.49
N ALA A 110 5.30 11.50 -2.54
CA ALA A 110 5.32 10.07 -2.32
C ALA A 110 5.99 9.30 -3.48
N PRO A 111 7.04 8.48 -3.22
CA PRO A 111 7.69 7.69 -4.26
C PRO A 111 6.99 6.37 -4.52
N MET A 112 7.18 5.81 -5.71
CA MET A 112 6.87 4.43 -6.04
C MET A 112 8.00 3.49 -5.57
N ILE A 113 7.70 2.21 -5.39
CA ILE A 113 8.71 1.14 -5.22
C ILE A 113 8.95 0.50 -6.59
N LYS A 114 10.14 0.68 -7.13
CA LYS A 114 10.49 0.22 -8.48
C LYS A 114 10.31 -1.29 -8.68
N GLU A 115 10.59 -2.09 -7.64
CA GLU A 115 10.52 -3.56 -7.69
C GLU A 115 9.09 -4.11 -7.67
N SER A 116 8.09 -3.28 -7.37
CA SER A 116 6.68 -3.68 -7.45
C SER A 116 6.16 -3.57 -8.88
N PRO A 117 5.50 -4.61 -9.42
CA PRO A 117 5.00 -4.58 -10.80
C PRO A 117 3.75 -3.70 -10.98
N VAL A 118 3.15 -3.23 -9.89
CA VAL A 118 1.99 -2.32 -9.93
C VAL A 118 2.12 -1.29 -8.83
N ASN A 119 2.13 -0.02 -9.23
CA ASN A 119 2.15 1.12 -8.30
C ASN A 119 0.90 1.97 -8.55
N ILE A 120 0.17 2.31 -7.49
CA ILE A 120 -1.08 3.07 -7.54
C ILE A 120 -0.87 4.38 -6.80
N GLU A 121 -0.80 5.47 -7.54
CA GLU A 121 -0.63 6.82 -7.00
C GLU A 121 -1.96 7.35 -6.46
N CYS A 122 -1.96 7.83 -5.22
CA CYS A 122 -3.15 8.20 -4.49
C CYS A 122 -3.05 9.59 -3.85
N LYS A 123 -4.12 10.38 -3.98
CA LYS A 123 -4.33 11.62 -3.21
C LYS A 123 -5.47 11.45 -2.22
N VAL A 124 -5.19 11.76 -0.97
CA VAL A 124 -6.16 11.67 0.13
C VAL A 124 -7.27 12.71 -0.08
N THR A 125 -8.52 12.26 -0.02
CA THR A 125 -9.71 13.11 -0.09
C THR A 125 -10.37 13.30 1.27
N GLU A 126 -10.27 12.31 2.16
CA GLU A 126 -10.88 12.33 3.48
C GLU A 126 -10.11 11.43 4.45
N ILE A 127 -10.03 11.83 5.71
CA ILE A 127 -9.49 11.02 6.81
C ILE A 127 -10.60 10.80 7.81
N LYS A 128 -10.93 9.52 8.08
CA LYS A 128 -11.92 9.11 9.09
C LYS A 128 -11.24 8.49 10.29
N GLU A 129 -11.44 9.07 11.45
CA GLU A 129 -10.97 8.52 12.71
C GLU A 129 -11.95 7.45 13.21
N LEU A 130 -11.51 6.18 13.26
CA LEU A 130 -12.39 5.04 13.55
C LEU A 130 -12.14 4.41 14.92
N GLY A 131 -11.07 4.72 15.58
CA GLY A 131 -10.64 4.10 16.84
C GLY A 131 -9.15 3.78 16.77
N SER A 132 -8.76 2.49 16.77
CA SER A 132 -7.32 2.11 16.68
C SER A 132 -6.66 2.50 15.36
N HIS A 133 -7.44 2.68 14.31
CA HIS A 133 -6.98 3.06 12.97
C HIS A 133 -7.73 4.29 12.47
N HIS A 134 -7.03 5.13 11.72
CA HIS A 134 -7.63 6.17 10.90
C HIS A 134 -7.63 5.72 9.44
N MET A 135 -8.77 5.84 8.79
CA MET A 135 -8.94 5.46 7.38
C MET A 135 -8.69 6.68 6.50
N PHE A 136 -7.74 6.54 5.59
CA PHE A 136 -7.47 7.50 4.54
C PHE A 136 -8.21 7.07 3.29
N LEU A 137 -9.26 7.78 2.92
CA LEU A 137 -9.92 7.67 1.62
C LEU A 137 -9.12 8.46 0.61
N ALA A 138 -8.85 7.86 -0.54
CA ALA A 138 -8.01 8.48 -1.55
C ALA A 138 -8.54 8.21 -2.97
N GLU A 139 -8.40 9.21 -3.82
CA GLU A 139 -8.62 9.10 -5.26
C GLU A 139 -7.35 8.64 -5.95
N VAL A 140 -7.48 7.66 -6.83
CA VAL A 140 -6.39 7.15 -7.66
C VAL A 140 -6.05 8.15 -8.74
N GLN A 141 -4.80 8.62 -8.78
CA GLN A 141 -4.30 9.61 -9.73
C GLN A 141 -3.65 8.97 -10.95
N ALA A 142 -2.99 7.83 -10.77
CA ALA A 142 -2.37 7.05 -11.82
C ALA A 142 -2.14 5.60 -11.36
N VAL A 143 -2.06 4.69 -12.31
CA VAL A 143 -1.65 3.30 -12.11
C VAL A 143 -0.50 3.01 -13.06
N HIS A 144 0.63 2.59 -12.51
CA HIS A 144 1.79 2.15 -13.27
C HIS A 144 1.86 0.63 -13.25
N VAL A 145 2.13 0.03 -14.39
CA VAL A 145 2.28 -1.41 -14.54
C VAL A 145 3.60 -1.73 -15.23
N ASP A 146 4.27 -2.77 -14.78
CA ASP A 146 5.53 -3.20 -15.35
C ASP A 146 5.32 -3.75 -16.77
N GLN A 147 6.04 -3.18 -17.74
CA GLN A 147 5.98 -3.56 -19.13
C GLN A 147 6.36 -5.02 -19.40
N ALA A 148 7.14 -5.64 -18.52
CA ALA A 148 7.49 -7.05 -18.60
C ALA A 148 6.25 -7.99 -18.56
N TYR A 149 5.15 -7.50 -18.03
CA TYR A 149 3.87 -8.24 -17.96
C TYR A 149 2.83 -7.75 -18.98
N MET A 150 3.24 -6.94 -19.95
CA MET A 150 2.38 -6.53 -21.05
C MET A 150 2.48 -7.50 -22.22
N THR A 151 1.34 -7.85 -22.82
CA THR A 151 1.33 -8.58 -24.09
C THR A 151 1.66 -7.65 -25.26
N GLU A 152 2.00 -8.23 -26.40
CA GLU A 152 2.22 -7.47 -27.66
C GLU A 152 0.97 -6.67 -28.08
N THR A 153 -0.22 -7.11 -27.67
CA THR A 153 -1.49 -6.44 -27.94
C THR A 153 -1.87 -5.35 -26.90
N GLY A 154 -0.97 -5.07 -25.94
CA GLY A 154 -1.18 -4.04 -24.93
C GLY A 154 -2.04 -4.46 -23.74
N LYS A 155 -2.28 -5.77 -23.51
CA LYS A 155 -3.00 -6.29 -22.35
C LYS A 155 -2.01 -6.52 -21.20
N PHE A 156 -2.34 -6.02 -19.99
CA PHE A 156 -1.60 -6.34 -18.78
C PHE A 156 -2.02 -7.70 -18.20
N GLU A 157 -1.04 -8.57 -17.97
CA GLU A 157 -1.26 -9.93 -17.45
C GLU A 157 -1.00 -9.99 -15.94
N LEU A 158 -1.89 -9.39 -15.15
CA LEU A 158 -1.81 -9.32 -13.69
C LEU A 158 -1.58 -10.69 -13.03
N ASN A 159 -2.17 -11.75 -13.56
CA ASN A 159 -2.02 -13.11 -13.06
C ASN A 159 -0.58 -13.67 -13.17
N LYS A 160 0.26 -13.09 -14.01
CA LYS A 160 1.67 -13.49 -14.18
C LYS A 160 2.62 -12.78 -13.21
N THR A 161 2.19 -11.74 -12.54
CA THR A 161 3.03 -10.94 -11.63
C THR A 161 3.37 -11.67 -10.33
N GLY A 162 2.67 -12.74 -10.01
CA GLY A 162 2.88 -13.52 -8.77
C GLY A 162 2.40 -12.80 -7.51
N LEU A 163 1.32 -12.02 -7.62
CA LEU A 163 0.71 -11.34 -6.46
C LEU A 163 0.32 -12.34 -5.37
N VAL A 164 0.39 -11.87 -4.13
CA VAL A 164 0.06 -12.63 -2.94
C VAL A 164 -1.14 -12.04 -2.21
N ALA A 165 -1.83 -12.88 -1.44
CA ALA A 165 -2.88 -12.47 -0.53
C ALA A 165 -2.55 -12.88 0.89
N TYR A 166 -3.00 -12.09 1.85
CA TYR A 166 -2.79 -12.32 3.29
C TYR A 166 -4.03 -12.95 3.91
N SER A 167 -3.82 -14.03 4.63
CA SER A 167 -4.82 -14.65 5.51
C SER A 167 -4.24 -14.75 6.91
N HIS A 168 -4.93 -14.20 7.90
CA HIS A 168 -4.55 -14.34 9.29
C HIS A 168 -4.86 -15.77 9.76
N GLY A 169 -3.87 -16.47 10.31
CA GLY A 169 -3.99 -17.80 10.87
C GLY A 169 -3.92 -17.81 12.38
#